data_ecc1d30b789fa0f8bc573537f5dcea86
#
_entry.id   ecc1d30b789fa0f8bc573537f5dcea86
#
_cell.length_a   1.000
_cell.length_b   1.000
_cell.length_c   1.000
_cell.angle_alpha   90.00
_cell.angle_beta   90.00
_cell.angle_gamma   90.00
#
_symmetry.space_group_name_H-M   'P 1'
#
loop_
_entity.id
_entity.type
_entity.pdbx_description
1 polymer ?
#
loop_
_entity_poly.entity_id
_entity_poly.type
_entity_poly.pdbx_seq_one_letter_code
_entity_poly.pdbx_strand_id
1 'polypeptide(L)'
;MKYRIRHYTEYTYQEPVSICYNRLSLTPLNMPQHECLSSEINIVPAPDEFTQHVDFFGNTISFFSIFKEHKKLKISSTSIVQVENRVNANLAFSSTVLWKDVKPTLLLNQAHDIVQYTLPSQHIPYSEFIRDFAIENFPEDATLWGACNALMQKIYKTLEFKPGFTTVNTPVEAVIKSKKGVCQDFAHLMIACLRNMGLPARYVSGYIETVPPPGKEKLVGADASHAWVSIYFPDIGWVEFDPTNCLLPTYKHITVAYGRDYHDVAPIKGIVFSSGNQKLMVKVDVERMDLMPAPSH
;
A
#
# COMPACT_ATOMS: atom_id res chain seq x y z
N MET A 1 -6.22 -4.63 -18.70
CA MET A 1 -5.26 -3.54 -18.98
C MET A 1 -3.86 -4.02 -18.66
N LYS A 2 -2.89 -3.73 -19.54
CA LYS A 2 -1.49 -4.13 -19.34
C LYS A 2 -0.64 -2.91 -19.04
N TYR A 3 0.20 -3.00 -17.99
CA TYR A 3 1.04 -1.90 -17.52
C TYR A 3 2.50 -2.30 -17.47
N ARG A 4 3.39 -1.36 -17.78
CA ARG A 4 4.81 -1.38 -17.44
C ARG A 4 5.03 -0.43 -16.28
N ILE A 5 5.59 -0.95 -15.18
CA ILE A 5 5.94 -0.18 -14.00
C ILE A 5 7.46 -0.09 -13.92
N ARG A 6 7.99 1.12 -13.72
CA ARG A 6 9.38 1.37 -13.41
C ARG A 6 9.47 2.08 -12.07
N HIS A 7 10.10 1.46 -11.09
CA HIS A 7 10.39 2.06 -9.79
C HIS A 7 11.90 2.23 -9.67
N TYR A 8 12.33 3.45 -9.39
CA TYR A 8 13.74 3.80 -9.20
C TYR A 8 13.93 4.44 -7.84
N THR A 9 14.90 3.93 -7.08
CA THR A 9 15.32 4.51 -5.81
C THR A 9 16.84 4.70 -5.82
N GLU A 10 17.29 5.88 -5.42
CA GLU A 10 18.71 6.19 -5.23
C GLU A 10 18.96 6.75 -3.83
N TYR A 11 19.86 6.09 -3.12
CA TYR A 11 20.46 6.61 -1.90
C TYR A 11 21.82 7.21 -2.24
N THR A 12 22.06 8.45 -1.77
CA THR A 12 23.36 9.10 -1.81
C THR A 12 23.80 9.32 -0.38
N TYR A 13 24.90 8.71 0.00
CA TYR A 13 25.46 8.77 1.35
C TYR A 13 26.52 9.87 1.44
N GLN A 14 26.51 10.60 2.55
CA GLN A 14 27.52 11.63 2.83
C GLN A 14 28.89 10.97 3.03
N GLU A 15 28.94 9.94 3.87
CA GLU A 15 30.11 9.10 4.09
C GLU A 15 29.91 7.73 3.44
N PRO A 16 31.01 7.05 3.04
CA PRO A 16 30.91 5.73 2.45
C PRO A 16 30.19 4.73 3.37
N VAL A 17 29.35 3.91 2.79
CA VAL A 17 28.74 2.74 3.45
C VAL A 17 29.65 1.56 3.23
N SER A 18 30.11 0.93 4.29
CA SER A 18 30.97 -0.27 4.21
C SER A 18 30.15 -1.55 4.04
N ILE A 19 29.01 -1.63 4.71
CA ILE A 19 28.11 -2.79 4.67
C ILE A 19 26.66 -2.31 4.66
N CYS A 20 25.82 -2.92 3.82
CA CYS A 20 24.38 -2.73 3.92
C CYS A 20 23.63 -4.05 3.72
N TYR A 21 22.50 -4.16 4.44
CA TYR A 21 21.51 -5.23 4.31
C TYR A 21 20.16 -4.62 3.99
N ASN A 22 19.50 -5.08 2.95
CA ASN A 22 18.24 -4.50 2.53
C ASN A 22 17.20 -5.57 2.23
N ARG A 23 15.94 -5.25 2.57
CA ARG A 23 14.73 -5.96 2.20
C ARG A 23 13.95 -5.11 1.20
N LEU A 24 13.53 -5.72 0.09
CA LEU A 24 12.73 -5.09 -0.95
C LEU A 24 11.35 -5.74 -1.03
N SER A 25 10.32 -4.90 -1.17
CA SER A 25 8.95 -5.29 -1.47
C SER A 25 8.51 -4.51 -2.72
N LEU A 26 9.03 -4.92 -3.89
CA LEU A 26 8.87 -4.22 -5.16
C LEU A 26 8.28 -5.09 -6.28
N THR A 27 8.15 -6.39 -6.05
CA THR A 27 7.55 -7.32 -7.02
C THR A 27 6.04 -7.33 -6.87
N PRO A 28 5.27 -6.97 -7.93
CA PRO A 28 3.82 -7.00 -7.87
C PRO A 28 3.27 -8.40 -7.55
N LEU A 29 2.17 -8.44 -6.77
CA LEU A 29 1.52 -9.68 -6.38
C LEU A 29 0.79 -10.33 -7.54
N ASN A 30 0.74 -11.69 -7.52
CA ASN A 30 -0.22 -12.46 -8.28
C ASN A 30 -1.47 -12.72 -7.42
N MET A 31 -2.63 -12.33 -7.92
CA MET A 31 -3.92 -12.50 -7.26
C MET A 31 -5.03 -12.53 -8.33
N PRO A 32 -6.26 -12.94 -8.00
CA PRO A 32 -7.36 -12.84 -8.94
C PRO A 32 -7.45 -11.45 -9.56
N GLN A 33 -7.60 -11.37 -10.88
CA GLN A 33 -7.66 -10.14 -11.71
C GLN A 33 -6.40 -9.26 -11.66
N HIS A 34 -5.25 -9.80 -11.21
CA HIS A 34 -3.97 -9.07 -11.18
C HIS A 34 -2.81 -10.05 -11.33
N GLU A 35 -2.17 -10.07 -12.49
CA GLU A 35 -1.10 -11.00 -12.83
C GLU A 35 0.20 -10.23 -13.10
N CYS A 36 1.27 -10.60 -12.41
CA CYS A 36 2.63 -10.14 -12.68
C CYS A 36 3.26 -11.02 -13.76
N LEU A 37 3.30 -10.55 -15.00
CA LEU A 37 3.84 -11.28 -16.14
C LEU A 37 5.37 -11.37 -16.10
N SER A 38 6.03 -10.32 -15.60
CA SER A 38 7.48 -10.29 -15.36
C SER A 38 7.84 -9.24 -14.33
N SER A 39 8.91 -9.48 -13.58
CA SER A 39 9.50 -8.50 -12.67
C SER A 39 11.01 -8.73 -12.61
N GLU A 40 11.76 -7.64 -12.81
CA GLU A 40 13.21 -7.63 -12.76
C GLU A 40 13.67 -6.54 -11.81
N ILE A 41 14.63 -6.87 -10.95
CA ILE A 41 15.26 -5.95 -10.01
C ILE A 41 16.74 -5.83 -10.36
N ASN A 42 17.20 -4.60 -10.58
CA ASN A 42 18.62 -4.29 -10.80
C ASN A 42 19.15 -3.42 -9.67
N ILE A 43 20.32 -3.78 -9.12
CA ILE A 43 20.94 -3.14 -7.96
C ILE A 43 22.38 -2.73 -8.32
N VAL A 44 22.73 -1.49 -8.02
CA VAL A 44 24.08 -0.95 -8.26
C VAL A 44 24.58 -0.22 -7.00
N PRO A 45 25.74 -0.65 -6.40
CA PRO A 45 26.63 -1.71 -6.84
C PRO A 45 25.97 -3.08 -6.87
N ALA A 46 26.52 -4.01 -7.65
CA ALA A 46 26.04 -5.39 -7.67
C ALA A 46 26.11 -5.98 -6.25
N PRO A 47 25.03 -6.63 -5.77
CA PRO A 47 25.02 -7.23 -4.45
C PRO A 47 25.97 -8.43 -4.38
N ASP A 48 26.55 -8.65 -3.19
CA ASP A 48 27.35 -9.85 -2.90
C ASP A 48 26.42 -11.06 -2.65
N GLU A 49 25.24 -10.81 -2.09
CA GLU A 49 24.20 -11.82 -1.88
C GLU A 49 22.86 -11.28 -2.31
N PHE A 50 22.04 -12.12 -2.95
CA PHE A 50 20.65 -11.82 -3.34
C PHE A 50 19.80 -13.07 -3.19
N THR A 51 18.68 -12.95 -2.45
CA THR A 51 17.72 -14.03 -2.26
C THR A 51 16.30 -13.51 -2.38
N GLN A 52 15.37 -14.40 -2.76
CA GLN A 52 13.92 -14.10 -2.78
C GLN A 52 13.16 -15.20 -2.06
N HIS A 53 12.09 -14.81 -1.38
CA HIS A 53 11.14 -15.74 -0.76
C HIS A 53 9.76 -15.11 -0.70
N VAL A 54 8.76 -15.92 -0.39
CA VAL A 54 7.40 -15.46 -0.11
C VAL A 54 7.28 -15.27 1.40
N ASP A 55 6.81 -14.10 1.83
CA ASP A 55 6.60 -13.80 3.24
C ASP A 55 5.28 -14.38 3.77
N PHE A 56 5.02 -14.17 5.05
CA PHE A 56 3.80 -14.61 5.73
C PHE A 56 2.50 -14.10 5.08
N PHE A 57 2.55 -12.94 4.45
CA PHE A 57 1.39 -12.30 3.80
C PHE A 57 1.21 -12.71 2.34
N GLY A 58 2.09 -13.55 1.82
CA GLY A 58 2.12 -13.96 0.41
C GLY A 58 2.88 -13.01 -0.51
N ASN A 59 3.59 -12.01 0.02
CA ASN A 59 4.37 -11.07 -0.77
C ASN A 59 5.70 -11.67 -1.21
N THR A 60 6.13 -11.37 -2.42
CA THR A 60 7.49 -11.68 -2.87
C THR A 60 8.47 -10.65 -2.31
N ILE A 61 9.35 -11.11 -1.44
CA ILE A 61 10.36 -10.31 -0.76
C ILE A 61 11.75 -10.67 -1.29
N SER A 62 12.54 -9.65 -1.64
CA SER A 62 13.95 -9.82 -1.99
C SER A 62 14.82 -9.30 -0.86
N PHE A 63 15.87 -10.05 -0.52
CA PHE A 63 16.94 -9.61 0.38
C PHE A 63 18.23 -9.50 -0.39
N PHE A 64 19.03 -8.49 -0.07
CA PHE A 64 20.39 -8.38 -0.58
C PHE A 64 21.33 -7.74 0.43
N SER A 65 22.60 -8.08 0.29
CA SER A 65 23.71 -7.48 1.03
C SER A 65 24.79 -6.96 0.08
N ILE A 66 25.47 -5.89 0.47
CA ILE A 66 26.63 -5.34 -0.21
C ILE A 66 27.72 -5.12 0.85
N PHE A 67 28.88 -5.76 0.65
CA PHE A 67 30.06 -5.66 1.51
C PHE A 67 31.16 -4.77 0.89
N LYS A 68 30.90 -4.22 -0.30
CA LYS A 68 31.80 -3.30 -0.98
C LYS A 68 31.48 -1.87 -0.59
N GLU A 69 32.53 -1.10 -0.24
CA GLU A 69 32.37 0.32 0.09
C GLU A 69 31.77 1.10 -1.08
N HIS A 70 30.72 1.90 -0.78
CA HIS A 70 30.01 2.69 -1.77
C HIS A 70 29.39 3.96 -1.19
N LYS A 71 29.31 5.02 -2.02
CA LYS A 71 28.62 6.28 -1.69
C LYS A 71 27.25 6.42 -2.34
N LYS A 72 26.89 5.50 -3.22
CA LYS A 72 25.57 5.48 -3.88
C LYS A 72 25.04 4.07 -3.95
N LEU A 73 23.75 3.93 -3.66
CA LEU A 73 23.01 2.69 -3.87
C LEU A 73 21.82 3.01 -4.78
N LYS A 74 21.77 2.34 -5.93
CA LYS A 74 20.66 2.46 -6.89
C LYS A 74 19.92 1.15 -6.97
N ILE A 75 18.60 1.21 -6.84
CA ILE A 75 17.71 0.07 -6.95
C ILE A 75 16.66 0.43 -7.98
N SER A 76 16.53 -0.36 -9.03
CA SER A 76 15.49 -0.21 -10.03
C SER A 76 14.72 -1.51 -10.19
N SER A 77 13.39 -1.40 -10.22
CA SER A 77 12.50 -2.51 -10.54
C SER A 77 11.73 -2.17 -11.82
N THR A 78 11.65 -3.14 -12.74
CA THR A 78 10.79 -3.05 -13.93
C THR A 78 9.87 -4.24 -13.93
N SER A 79 8.55 -3.99 -13.90
CA SER A 79 7.54 -5.04 -13.89
C SER A 79 6.53 -4.83 -14.99
N ILE A 80 6.02 -5.94 -15.55
CA ILE A 80 4.88 -5.95 -16.48
C ILE A 80 3.73 -6.67 -15.79
N VAL A 81 2.59 -5.98 -15.67
CA VAL A 81 1.39 -6.50 -14.99
C VAL A 81 0.19 -6.41 -15.90
N GLN A 82 -0.68 -7.40 -15.81
CA GLN A 82 -2.02 -7.38 -16.36
C GLN A 82 -3.03 -7.22 -15.23
N VAL A 83 -3.87 -6.19 -15.31
CA VAL A 83 -4.89 -5.89 -14.28
C VAL A 83 -6.26 -5.86 -14.94
N GLU A 84 -7.23 -6.55 -14.33
CA GLU A 84 -8.64 -6.55 -14.71
C GLU A 84 -9.46 -5.79 -13.67
N ASN A 85 -10.73 -5.55 -13.96
CA ASN A 85 -11.62 -4.92 -13.00
C ASN A 85 -11.88 -5.86 -11.80
N ARG A 86 -11.87 -5.29 -10.61
CA ARG A 86 -12.06 -6.02 -9.36
C ARG A 86 -13.54 -6.36 -9.15
N VAL A 87 -13.87 -7.64 -9.22
CA VAL A 87 -15.27 -8.14 -9.11
C VAL A 87 -15.83 -7.93 -7.71
N ASN A 88 -15.02 -8.11 -6.66
CA ASN A 88 -15.45 -8.02 -5.27
C ASN A 88 -16.03 -6.64 -4.89
N ALA A 89 -15.59 -5.57 -5.55
CA ALA A 89 -16.12 -4.23 -5.32
C ALA A 89 -17.64 -4.13 -5.63
N ASN A 90 -18.08 -4.75 -6.73
CA ASN A 90 -19.49 -4.76 -7.13
C ASN A 90 -20.34 -5.65 -6.20
N LEU A 91 -19.77 -6.78 -5.74
CA LEU A 91 -20.45 -7.68 -4.81
C LEU A 91 -20.65 -7.03 -3.44
N ALA A 92 -19.64 -6.28 -2.96
CA ALA A 92 -19.70 -5.63 -1.66
C ALA A 92 -20.84 -4.63 -1.55
N PHE A 93 -21.18 -3.92 -2.63
CA PHE A 93 -22.30 -3.00 -2.66
C PHE A 93 -23.66 -3.68 -2.37
N SER A 94 -23.79 -4.96 -2.72
CA SER A 94 -25.00 -5.75 -2.49
C SER A 94 -24.97 -6.55 -1.19
N SER A 95 -23.88 -6.49 -0.42
CA SER A 95 -23.76 -7.21 0.85
C SER A 95 -24.71 -6.65 1.90
N THR A 96 -25.44 -7.55 2.56
CA THR A 96 -26.36 -7.23 3.67
C THR A 96 -25.76 -7.53 5.04
N VAL A 97 -24.50 -7.96 5.11
CA VAL A 97 -23.79 -8.26 6.35
C VAL A 97 -23.72 -6.99 7.21
N LEU A 98 -24.18 -7.05 8.45
CA LEU A 98 -24.06 -5.96 9.39
C LEU A 98 -22.62 -5.91 9.92
N TRP A 99 -22.06 -4.71 10.09
CA TRP A 99 -20.69 -4.57 10.59
C TRP A 99 -20.45 -5.24 11.95
N LYS A 100 -21.44 -5.21 12.84
CA LYS A 100 -21.37 -5.80 14.17
C LYS A 100 -21.30 -7.34 14.17
N ASP A 101 -21.77 -7.98 13.11
CA ASP A 101 -21.80 -9.45 12.98
C ASP A 101 -20.48 -10.02 12.41
N VAL A 102 -19.59 -9.18 11.92
CA VAL A 102 -18.31 -9.61 11.34
C VAL A 102 -17.44 -10.33 12.38
N LYS A 103 -17.21 -9.73 13.54
CA LYS A 103 -16.36 -10.30 14.60
C LYS A 103 -16.92 -11.63 15.14
N PRO A 104 -18.21 -11.75 15.50
CA PRO A 104 -18.80 -13.05 15.87
C PRO A 104 -18.64 -14.11 14.78
N THR A 105 -18.87 -13.77 13.53
CA THR A 105 -18.76 -14.70 12.39
C THR A 105 -17.33 -15.23 12.23
N LEU A 106 -16.31 -14.37 12.36
CA LEU A 106 -14.91 -14.80 12.29
C LEU A 106 -14.52 -15.76 13.41
N LEU A 107 -15.02 -15.52 14.62
CA LEU A 107 -14.75 -16.40 15.77
C LEU A 107 -15.44 -17.76 15.60
N LEU A 108 -16.67 -17.79 15.12
CA LEU A 108 -17.40 -19.03 14.83
C LEU A 108 -16.70 -19.86 13.75
N ASN A 109 -16.20 -19.23 12.72
CA ASN A 109 -15.53 -19.88 11.58
C ASN A 109 -14.05 -20.19 11.84
N GLN A 110 -13.51 -19.90 13.03
CA GLN A 110 -12.09 -20.07 13.36
C GLN A 110 -11.13 -19.46 12.33
N ALA A 111 -11.49 -18.32 11.76
CA ALA A 111 -10.74 -17.62 10.72
C ALA A 111 -9.51 -16.88 11.31
N HIS A 112 -8.57 -17.64 11.89
CA HIS A 112 -7.40 -17.09 12.61
C HIS A 112 -6.50 -16.25 11.71
N ASP A 113 -6.37 -16.60 10.45
CA ASP A 113 -5.64 -15.87 9.42
C ASP A 113 -6.24 -14.48 9.13
N ILE A 114 -7.54 -14.30 9.36
CA ILE A 114 -8.22 -13.02 9.20
C ILE A 114 -8.21 -12.21 10.51
N VAL A 115 -8.40 -12.88 11.65
CA VAL A 115 -8.48 -12.23 12.98
C VAL A 115 -7.23 -11.40 13.29
N GLN A 116 -6.04 -11.81 12.84
CA GLN A 116 -4.81 -11.04 13.03
C GLN A 116 -4.91 -9.59 12.52
N TYR A 117 -5.74 -9.33 11.50
CA TYR A 117 -5.96 -7.99 10.95
C TYR A 117 -6.96 -7.15 11.76
N THR A 118 -7.45 -7.63 12.89
CA THR A 118 -8.17 -6.84 13.90
C THR A 118 -7.25 -6.35 15.01
N LEU A 119 -6.01 -6.87 15.10
CA LEU A 119 -5.07 -6.59 16.17
C LEU A 119 -4.26 -5.31 15.90
N PRO A 120 -3.72 -4.65 16.94
CA PRO A 120 -2.81 -3.53 16.77
C PRO A 120 -1.53 -3.96 16.08
N SER A 121 -0.86 -3.01 15.44
CA SER A 121 0.45 -3.20 14.81
C SER A 121 1.31 -1.94 15.00
N GLN A 122 2.52 -1.91 14.48
CA GLN A 122 3.48 -0.85 14.79
C GLN A 122 2.93 0.57 14.56
N HIS A 123 2.16 0.78 13.49
CA HIS A 123 1.57 2.08 13.14
C HIS A 123 0.07 2.18 13.44
N ILE A 124 -0.55 1.12 13.90
CA ILE A 124 -1.99 1.03 14.14
C ILE A 124 -2.27 0.70 15.62
N PRO A 125 -2.46 1.70 16.48
CA PRO A 125 -2.76 1.49 17.89
C PRO A 125 -4.24 1.21 18.15
N TYR A 126 -4.55 0.63 19.32
CA TYR A 126 -5.84 0.80 19.94
C TYR A 126 -5.88 2.14 20.68
N SER A 127 -6.94 2.92 20.45
CA SER A 127 -7.10 4.25 21.03
C SER A 127 -8.58 4.62 21.10
N GLU A 128 -9.05 5.05 22.25
CA GLU A 128 -10.41 5.59 22.42
C GLU A 128 -10.63 6.81 21.53
N PHE A 129 -9.62 7.67 21.39
CA PHE A 129 -9.69 8.85 20.53
C PHE A 129 -9.94 8.49 19.05
N ILE A 130 -9.30 7.42 18.55
CA ILE A 130 -9.52 6.93 17.18
C ILE A 130 -10.90 6.26 17.07
N ARG A 131 -11.32 5.52 18.10
CA ARG A 131 -12.66 4.93 18.16
C ARG A 131 -13.75 5.99 18.13
N ASP A 132 -13.62 7.06 18.91
CA ASP A 132 -14.56 8.18 18.95
C ASP A 132 -14.65 8.88 17.58
N PHE A 133 -13.53 9.01 16.88
CA PHE A 133 -13.53 9.50 15.50
C PHE A 133 -14.32 8.59 14.55
N ALA A 134 -14.30 7.28 14.77
CA ALA A 134 -14.93 6.29 13.88
C ALA A 134 -16.42 6.04 14.16
N ILE A 135 -16.83 6.00 15.45
CA ILE A 135 -18.06 5.38 15.95
C ILE A 135 -19.35 5.91 15.29
N GLU A 136 -19.39 7.18 14.93
CA GLU A 136 -20.58 7.79 14.29
C GLU A 136 -20.90 7.17 12.91
N ASN A 137 -19.93 6.52 12.26
CA ASN A 137 -20.10 5.86 10.97
C ASN A 137 -20.57 4.41 11.10
N PHE A 138 -20.73 3.92 12.33
CA PHE A 138 -21.05 2.54 12.66
C PHE A 138 -22.35 2.42 13.51
N PRO A 139 -23.51 2.96 13.06
CA PRO A 139 -24.78 2.72 13.74
C PRO A 139 -25.09 1.21 13.72
N GLU A 140 -25.84 0.73 14.73
CA GLU A 140 -26.06 -0.70 14.97
C GLU A 140 -26.67 -1.47 13.78
N ASP A 141 -27.49 -0.80 12.99
CA ASP A 141 -28.19 -1.36 11.82
C ASP A 141 -27.47 -1.14 10.50
N ALA A 142 -26.27 -0.54 10.54
CA ALA A 142 -25.50 -0.31 9.30
C ALA A 142 -24.96 -1.62 8.73
N THR A 143 -25.04 -1.76 7.41
CA THR A 143 -24.30 -2.80 6.70
C THR A 143 -22.80 -2.51 6.77
N LEU A 144 -21.98 -3.55 6.69
CA LEU A 144 -20.52 -3.39 6.65
C LEU A 144 -20.09 -2.45 5.51
N TRP A 145 -20.68 -2.63 4.32
CA TRP A 145 -20.47 -1.72 3.19
C TRP A 145 -20.81 -0.27 3.53
N GLY A 146 -22.01 -0.02 4.06
CA GLY A 146 -22.49 1.32 4.40
C GLY A 146 -21.55 2.02 5.38
N ALA A 147 -21.17 1.33 6.46
CA ALA A 147 -20.26 1.84 7.48
C ALA A 147 -18.85 2.14 6.91
N CYS A 148 -18.27 1.21 6.16
CA CYS A 148 -16.95 1.40 5.55
C CYS A 148 -16.92 2.54 4.53
N ASN A 149 -17.95 2.66 3.71
CA ASN A 149 -18.08 3.75 2.74
C ASN A 149 -18.27 5.11 3.42
N ALA A 150 -19.11 5.19 4.47
CA ALA A 150 -19.29 6.41 5.25
C ALA A 150 -17.97 6.85 5.91
N LEU A 151 -17.22 5.90 6.50
CA LEU A 151 -15.90 6.17 7.08
C LEU A 151 -14.91 6.68 6.03
N MET A 152 -14.83 6.04 4.86
CA MET A 152 -13.96 6.47 3.77
C MET A 152 -14.27 7.92 3.34
N GLN A 153 -15.56 8.25 3.17
CA GLN A 153 -16.00 9.60 2.82
C GLN A 153 -15.67 10.62 3.92
N LYS A 154 -15.83 10.25 5.20
CA LYS A 154 -15.46 11.11 6.33
C LYS A 154 -13.97 11.41 6.32
N ILE A 155 -13.12 10.41 6.17
CA ILE A 155 -11.66 10.57 6.10
C ILE A 155 -11.29 11.49 4.94
N TYR A 156 -11.80 11.24 3.75
CA TYR A 156 -11.57 12.06 2.55
C TYR A 156 -11.96 13.53 2.76
N LYS A 157 -13.11 13.80 3.38
CA LYS A 157 -13.58 15.16 3.65
C LYS A 157 -12.81 15.85 4.79
N THR A 158 -12.24 15.07 5.72
CA THR A 158 -11.56 15.61 6.90
C THR A 158 -10.10 15.94 6.63
N LEU A 159 -9.41 15.12 5.82
CA LEU A 159 -7.98 15.27 5.60
C LEU A 159 -7.65 16.01 4.31
N GLU A 160 -6.75 16.98 4.41
CA GLU A 160 -6.07 17.62 3.26
C GLU A 160 -4.87 16.74 2.83
N PHE A 161 -4.80 16.35 1.55
CA PHE A 161 -3.61 15.69 1.01
C PHE A 161 -2.46 16.68 0.89
N LYS A 162 -1.39 16.48 1.68
CA LYS A 162 -0.25 17.42 1.75
C LYS A 162 1.09 16.70 1.78
N PRO A 163 1.75 16.55 0.61
CA PRO A 163 3.07 15.95 0.54
C PRO A 163 4.09 16.65 1.43
N GLY A 164 4.95 15.86 2.11
CA GLY A 164 6.01 16.38 2.97
C GLY A 164 5.57 16.94 4.32
N PHE A 165 4.27 16.90 4.66
CA PHE A 165 3.77 17.35 5.96
C PHE A 165 3.97 16.30 7.06
N THR A 166 3.81 15.03 6.74
CA THR A 166 4.00 13.89 7.63
C THR A 166 5.26 13.11 7.28
N THR A 167 5.69 12.28 8.22
CA THR A 167 6.73 11.26 8.02
C THR A 167 6.14 9.88 8.18
N VAL A 168 6.86 8.84 7.79
CA VAL A 168 6.43 7.43 7.95
C VAL A 168 6.08 7.05 9.40
N ASN A 169 6.59 7.78 10.38
CA ASN A 169 6.38 7.55 11.81
C ASN A 169 5.36 8.50 12.44
N THR A 170 4.66 9.32 11.66
CA THR A 170 3.64 10.23 12.20
C THR A 170 2.48 9.42 12.78
N PRO A 171 2.15 9.57 14.09
CA PRO A 171 1.06 8.82 14.72
C PRO A 171 -0.30 9.17 14.11
N VAL A 172 -1.20 8.17 14.02
CA VAL A 172 -2.57 8.36 13.50
C VAL A 172 -3.33 9.47 14.22
N GLU A 173 -3.19 9.58 15.53
CA GLU A 173 -3.84 10.66 16.30
C GLU A 173 -3.34 12.06 15.91
N ALA A 174 -2.06 12.19 15.56
CA ALA A 174 -1.51 13.46 15.08
C ALA A 174 -2.08 13.82 13.70
N VAL A 175 -2.32 12.82 12.84
CA VAL A 175 -2.97 13.00 11.54
C VAL A 175 -4.41 13.51 11.72
N ILE A 176 -5.19 12.91 12.64
CA ILE A 176 -6.56 13.36 12.94
C ILE A 176 -6.56 14.83 13.41
N LYS A 177 -5.65 15.19 14.35
CA LYS A 177 -5.54 16.53 14.92
C LYS A 177 -5.13 17.58 13.89
N SER A 178 -4.14 17.27 13.04
CA SER A 178 -3.62 18.19 12.03
C SER A 178 -4.50 18.27 10.78
N LYS A 179 -5.34 17.27 10.54
CA LYS A 179 -6.17 17.11 9.35
C LYS A 179 -5.38 17.14 8.03
N LYS A 180 -4.12 16.71 8.06
CA LYS A 180 -3.21 16.70 6.90
C LYS A 180 -2.41 15.42 6.87
N GLY A 181 -2.15 14.90 5.67
CA GLY A 181 -1.36 13.71 5.49
C GLY A 181 -1.17 13.32 4.03
N VAL A 182 -0.54 12.17 3.81
CA VAL A 182 -0.36 11.54 2.50
C VAL A 182 -1.11 10.20 2.45
N CYS A 183 -1.12 9.51 1.32
CA CYS A 183 -1.87 8.27 1.14
C CYS A 183 -1.62 7.22 2.25
N GLN A 184 -0.40 7.11 2.75
CA GLN A 184 -0.08 6.26 3.91
C GLN A 184 -0.91 6.64 5.15
N ASP A 185 -1.04 7.94 5.44
CA ASP A 185 -1.77 8.42 6.61
C ASP A 185 -3.27 8.18 6.48
N PHE A 186 -3.84 8.39 5.29
CA PHE A 186 -5.25 8.09 4.99
C PHE A 186 -5.53 6.61 5.18
N ALA A 187 -4.67 5.73 4.66
CA ALA A 187 -4.80 4.29 4.81
C ALA A 187 -4.66 3.85 6.28
N HIS A 188 -3.63 4.34 7.00
CA HIS A 188 -3.43 4.05 8.42
C HIS A 188 -4.61 4.51 9.27
N LEU A 189 -5.15 5.72 9.03
CA LEU A 189 -6.32 6.20 9.75
C LEU A 189 -7.53 5.30 9.52
N MET A 190 -7.81 4.91 8.28
CA MET A 190 -8.95 4.04 7.97
C MET A 190 -8.78 2.66 8.62
N ILE A 191 -7.59 2.05 8.54
CA ILE A 191 -7.30 0.76 9.19
C ILE A 191 -7.44 0.88 10.72
N ALA A 192 -6.90 1.94 11.33
CA ALA A 192 -7.01 2.17 12.76
C ALA A 192 -8.47 2.29 13.22
N CYS A 193 -9.28 3.07 12.51
CA CYS A 193 -10.72 3.18 12.76
C CYS A 193 -11.41 1.81 12.71
N LEU A 194 -11.19 1.05 11.63
CA LEU A 194 -11.80 -0.27 11.44
C LEU A 194 -11.39 -1.26 12.53
N ARG A 195 -10.10 -1.34 12.88
CA ARG A 195 -9.63 -2.25 13.93
C ARG A 195 -10.11 -1.86 15.32
N ASN A 196 -10.25 -0.56 15.62
CA ASN A 196 -10.86 -0.10 16.86
C ASN A 196 -12.36 -0.43 16.94
N MET A 197 -13.02 -0.70 15.79
CA MET A 197 -14.37 -1.25 15.71
C MET A 197 -14.41 -2.80 15.66
N GLY A 198 -13.24 -3.46 15.75
CA GLY A 198 -13.11 -4.91 15.70
C GLY A 198 -13.20 -5.52 14.30
N LEU A 199 -13.06 -4.71 13.25
CA LEU A 199 -13.15 -5.12 11.86
C LEU A 199 -11.76 -5.41 11.27
N PRO A 200 -11.58 -6.53 10.54
CA PRO A 200 -10.30 -6.87 9.93
C PRO A 200 -10.02 -5.99 8.72
N ALA A 201 -8.90 -5.30 8.79
CA ALA A 201 -8.43 -4.44 7.72
C ALA A 201 -6.91 -4.57 7.56
N ARG A 202 -6.43 -4.62 6.31
CA ARG A 202 -5.01 -4.70 5.98
C ARG A 202 -4.58 -3.53 5.08
N TYR A 203 -3.32 -3.19 5.20
CA TYR A 203 -2.67 -2.18 4.38
C TYR A 203 -2.30 -2.77 3.03
N VAL A 204 -2.53 -2.01 1.97
CA VAL A 204 -2.12 -2.35 0.61
C VAL A 204 -1.10 -1.33 0.13
N SER A 205 0.07 -1.81 -0.26
CA SER A 205 1.11 -1.03 -0.92
C SER A 205 1.11 -1.33 -2.41
N GLY A 206 1.23 -0.29 -3.22
CA GLY A 206 1.26 -0.47 -4.67
C GLY A 206 1.53 0.80 -5.43
N TYR A 207 1.04 0.85 -6.66
CA TYR A 207 1.13 1.98 -7.56
C TYR A 207 -0.24 2.35 -8.11
N ILE A 208 -0.41 3.61 -8.51
CA ILE A 208 -1.60 4.07 -9.19
C ILE A 208 -1.20 4.77 -10.51
N GLU A 209 -1.91 4.42 -11.59
CA GLU A 209 -1.77 5.16 -12.85
C GLU A 209 -2.31 6.58 -12.67
N THR A 210 -1.44 7.59 -12.81
CA THR A 210 -1.85 8.99 -12.85
C THR A 210 -2.08 9.45 -14.28
N VAL A 211 -3.16 10.17 -14.50
CA VAL A 211 -3.50 10.76 -15.79
C VAL A 211 -3.12 12.24 -15.74
N PRO A 212 -2.26 12.73 -16.64
CA PRO A 212 -1.93 14.15 -16.69
C PRO A 212 -3.18 14.99 -17.01
N PRO A 213 -3.20 16.27 -16.59
CA PRO A 213 -4.27 17.19 -17.00
C PRO A 213 -4.41 17.25 -18.54
N PRO A 214 -5.63 17.50 -19.06
CA PRO A 214 -5.85 17.61 -20.49
C PRO A 214 -4.86 18.60 -21.16
N GLY A 215 -4.23 18.15 -22.26
CA GLY A 215 -3.26 18.95 -23.02
C GLY A 215 -1.84 18.99 -22.43
N LYS A 216 -1.54 18.23 -21.38
CA LYS A 216 -0.18 18.06 -20.87
C LYS A 216 0.32 16.65 -21.07
N GLU A 217 1.59 16.53 -21.50
CA GLU A 217 2.25 15.23 -21.56
C GLU A 217 2.54 14.70 -20.15
N LYS A 218 2.45 13.37 -20.00
CA LYS A 218 2.84 12.70 -18.74
C LYS A 218 4.35 12.79 -18.56
N LEU A 219 4.78 13.41 -17.47
CA LEU A 219 6.20 13.45 -17.12
C LEU A 219 6.66 12.08 -16.61
N VAL A 220 7.75 11.56 -17.16
CA VAL A 220 8.37 10.31 -16.71
C VAL A 220 8.81 10.44 -15.25
N GLY A 221 8.42 9.48 -14.41
CA GLY A 221 8.74 9.48 -12.97
C GLY A 221 7.81 10.37 -12.14
N ALA A 222 6.68 10.84 -12.70
CA ALA A 222 5.69 11.65 -11.99
C ALA A 222 4.65 10.82 -11.22
N ASP A 223 4.55 9.52 -11.50
CA ASP A 223 3.71 8.62 -10.71
C ASP A 223 4.30 8.42 -9.32
N ALA A 224 3.48 8.02 -8.39
CA ALA A 224 3.91 7.78 -7.02
C ALA A 224 3.56 6.36 -6.57
N SER A 225 4.31 5.85 -5.61
CA SER A 225 3.82 4.76 -4.79
C SER A 225 2.52 5.21 -4.12
N HIS A 226 1.57 4.30 -4.00
CA HIS A 226 0.27 4.57 -3.43
C HIS A 226 -0.07 3.55 -2.35
N ALA A 227 -0.96 3.96 -1.45
CA ALA A 227 -1.41 3.13 -0.36
C ALA A 227 -2.92 3.21 -0.24
N TRP A 228 -3.54 2.06 0.06
CA TRP A 228 -4.97 1.95 0.32
C TRP A 228 -5.28 0.83 1.31
N VAL A 229 -6.54 0.50 1.47
CA VAL A 229 -7.01 -0.43 2.50
C VAL A 229 -7.73 -1.60 1.85
N SER A 230 -7.57 -2.79 2.41
CA SER A 230 -8.40 -3.96 2.07
C SER A 230 -9.12 -4.44 3.33
N ILE A 231 -10.44 -4.59 3.25
CA ILE A 231 -11.36 -4.90 4.36
C ILE A 231 -11.97 -6.27 4.09
N TYR A 232 -12.06 -7.12 5.10
CA TYR A 232 -12.63 -8.44 4.95
C TYR A 232 -14.15 -8.45 5.15
N PHE A 233 -14.86 -8.95 4.16
CA PHE A 233 -16.30 -9.21 4.16
C PHE A 233 -16.51 -10.72 4.27
N PRO A 234 -17.23 -11.21 5.30
CA PRO A 234 -17.39 -12.66 5.53
C PRO A 234 -18.03 -13.45 4.38
N ASP A 235 -18.88 -12.78 3.59
CA ASP A 235 -19.62 -13.34 2.44
C ASP A 235 -18.90 -13.20 1.09
N ILE A 236 -17.85 -12.35 1.00
CA ILE A 236 -17.22 -11.98 -0.27
C ILE A 236 -15.71 -12.21 -0.24
N GLY A 237 -15.08 -12.06 0.93
CA GLY A 237 -13.63 -11.98 1.10
C GLY A 237 -13.12 -10.54 1.15
N TRP A 238 -11.90 -10.32 0.67
CA TRP A 238 -11.24 -9.02 0.75
C TRP A 238 -11.76 -8.05 -0.31
N VAL A 239 -12.18 -6.86 0.15
CA VAL A 239 -12.66 -5.74 -0.67
C VAL A 239 -11.78 -4.52 -0.40
N GLU A 240 -11.37 -3.81 -1.44
CA GLU A 240 -10.44 -2.70 -1.33
C GLU A 240 -11.14 -1.34 -1.41
N PHE A 241 -10.60 -0.37 -0.62
CA PHE A 241 -11.06 1.00 -0.49
C PHE A 241 -9.86 1.96 -0.54
N ASP A 242 -9.96 3.01 -1.35
CA ASP A 242 -8.93 4.06 -1.44
C ASP A 242 -9.45 5.34 -0.76
N PRO A 243 -9.12 5.57 0.52
CA PRO A 243 -9.58 6.75 1.25
C PRO A 243 -8.94 8.05 0.77
N THR A 244 -7.81 7.99 0.06
CA THR A 244 -7.13 9.17 -0.48
C THR A 244 -7.87 9.75 -1.66
N ASN A 245 -8.46 8.90 -2.51
CA ASN A 245 -9.19 9.29 -3.70
C ASN A 245 -10.71 9.12 -3.55
N CYS A 246 -11.19 8.62 -2.39
CA CYS A 246 -12.59 8.35 -2.08
C CYS A 246 -13.27 7.47 -3.14
N LEU A 247 -12.63 6.36 -3.50
CA LEU A 247 -13.12 5.41 -4.49
C LEU A 247 -12.73 3.97 -4.16
N LEU A 248 -13.35 3.03 -4.85
CA LEU A 248 -12.90 1.64 -4.84
C LEU A 248 -11.80 1.46 -5.88
N PRO A 249 -10.72 0.75 -5.56
CA PRO A 249 -9.66 0.43 -6.49
C PRO A 249 -10.16 -0.21 -7.78
N THR A 250 -9.66 0.29 -8.90
CA THR A 250 -9.97 -0.16 -10.26
C THR A 250 -8.73 -0.81 -10.89
N TYR A 251 -8.79 -1.09 -12.20
CA TYR A 251 -7.63 -1.55 -12.96
C TYR A 251 -6.41 -0.60 -12.91
N LYS A 252 -6.60 0.66 -12.47
CA LYS A 252 -5.50 1.63 -12.31
C LYS A 252 -4.62 1.38 -11.08
N HIS A 253 -5.10 0.56 -10.12
CA HIS A 253 -4.39 0.24 -8.89
C HIS A 253 -3.62 -1.06 -9.05
N ILE A 254 -2.31 -0.99 -8.94
CA ILE A 254 -1.39 -2.11 -9.12
C ILE A 254 -0.87 -2.51 -7.75
N THR A 255 -1.32 -3.66 -7.23
CA THR A 255 -0.95 -4.15 -5.90
C THR A 255 0.44 -4.76 -5.91
N VAL A 256 1.28 -4.33 -4.98
CA VAL A 256 2.64 -4.87 -4.76
C VAL A 256 2.66 -5.76 -3.53
N ALA A 257 2.10 -5.31 -2.41
CA ALA A 257 2.16 -6.07 -1.17
C ALA A 257 0.97 -5.79 -0.25
N TYR A 258 0.64 -6.79 0.57
CA TYR A 258 -0.28 -6.68 1.72
C TYR A 258 0.49 -6.79 3.03
N GLY A 259 0.02 -6.07 4.05
CA GLY A 259 0.55 -6.17 5.39
C GLY A 259 -0.42 -5.62 6.44
N ARG A 260 -0.03 -5.66 7.70
CA ARG A 260 -0.84 -5.10 8.79
C ARG A 260 -0.81 -3.57 8.77
N ASP A 261 0.34 -3.00 8.40
CA ASP A 261 0.58 -1.57 8.20
C ASP A 261 1.80 -1.36 7.28
N TYR A 262 2.24 -0.11 7.11
CA TYR A 262 3.39 0.24 6.26
C TYR A 262 4.68 -0.49 6.65
N HIS A 263 4.90 -0.81 7.93
CA HIS A 263 6.11 -1.49 8.40
C HIS A 263 6.33 -2.84 7.71
N ASP A 264 5.25 -3.59 7.48
CA ASP A 264 5.31 -4.91 6.85
C ASP A 264 5.60 -4.84 5.33
N VAL A 265 5.24 -3.73 4.68
CA VAL A 265 5.22 -3.60 3.22
C VAL A 265 6.08 -2.46 2.66
N ALA A 266 6.92 -1.86 3.48
CA ALA A 266 7.81 -0.79 3.03
C ALA A 266 8.57 -1.22 1.76
N PRO A 267 8.55 -0.43 0.67
CA PRO A 267 9.17 -0.81 -0.60
C PRO A 267 10.65 -1.17 -0.46
N ILE A 268 11.37 -0.41 0.37
CA ILE A 268 12.76 -0.65 0.72
C ILE A 268 12.94 -0.42 2.22
N LYS A 269 13.53 -1.39 2.90
CA LYS A 269 13.88 -1.32 4.31
C LYS A 269 15.25 -1.92 4.51
N GLY A 270 16.16 -1.21 5.17
CA GLY A 270 17.52 -1.69 5.30
C GLY A 270 18.26 -1.14 6.52
N ILE A 271 19.41 -1.72 6.76
CA ILE A 271 20.38 -1.30 7.75
C ILE A 271 21.67 -0.99 6.99
N VAL A 272 22.23 0.18 7.23
CA VAL A 272 23.50 0.62 6.65
C VAL A 272 24.50 0.93 7.76
N PHE A 273 25.73 0.54 7.57
CA PHE A 273 26.83 0.89 8.46
C PHE A 273 27.60 2.08 7.85
N SER A 274 27.24 3.27 8.31
CA SER A 274 27.84 4.55 7.91
C SER A 274 27.66 5.59 9.01
N SER A 275 28.54 6.59 9.05
CA SER A 275 28.53 7.68 10.03
C SER A 275 27.99 8.99 9.46
N GLY A 276 27.16 8.99 8.47
CA GLY A 276 26.68 10.22 7.82
C GLY A 276 25.19 10.22 7.51
N ASN A 277 24.72 11.37 7.06
CA ASN A 277 23.37 11.51 6.54
C ASN A 277 23.25 10.90 5.14
N GLN A 278 22.01 10.55 4.78
CA GLN A 278 21.70 10.05 3.44
C GLN A 278 20.62 10.92 2.77
N LYS A 279 20.73 11.06 1.45
CA LYS A 279 19.69 11.66 0.61
C LYS A 279 19.00 10.54 -0.16
N LEU A 280 17.68 10.55 -0.12
CA LEU A 280 16.82 9.60 -0.83
C LEU A 280 16.14 10.30 -2.02
N MET A 281 16.16 9.64 -3.18
CA MET A 281 15.37 10.01 -4.36
C MET A 281 14.58 8.79 -4.81
N VAL A 282 13.27 8.97 -4.99
CA VAL A 282 12.35 7.94 -5.51
C VAL A 282 11.65 8.48 -6.75
N LYS A 283 11.54 7.65 -7.79
CA LYS A 283 10.77 7.94 -9.00
C LYS A 283 9.97 6.71 -9.37
N VAL A 284 8.72 6.90 -9.75
CA VAL A 284 7.83 5.84 -10.24
C VAL A 284 7.25 6.26 -11.57
N ASP A 285 7.13 5.31 -12.48
CA ASP A 285 6.49 5.47 -13.78
C ASP A 285 5.57 4.28 -14.04
N VAL A 286 4.28 4.55 -14.27
CA VAL A 286 3.25 3.57 -14.60
C VAL A 286 2.73 3.86 -15.99
N GLU A 287 3.17 3.06 -16.96
CA GLU A 287 2.89 3.23 -18.37
C GLU A 287 1.88 2.19 -18.86
N ARG A 288 0.76 2.65 -19.44
CA ARG A 288 -0.22 1.75 -20.07
C ARG A 288 0.28 1.28 -21.42
N MET A 289 0.44 -0.03 -21.60
CA MET A 289 0.99 -0.64 -22.82
C MET A 289 -0.06 -0.80 -23.93
N ASP A 290 -1.35 -0.93 -23.58
CA ASP A 290 -2.43 -1.14 -24.54
C ASP A 290 -2.73 0.11 -25.42
N LEU A 291 -2.14 1.26 -25.07
CA LEU A 291 -2.28 2.53 -25.80
C LEU A 291 -1.09 2.81 -26.75
N MET A 292 -0.09 1.95 -26.81
CA MET A 292 1.03 2.14 -27.73
C MET A 292 0.56 1.82 -29.16
N PRO A 293 0.78 2.72 -30.14
CA PRO A 293 0.58 2.37 -31.55
C PRO A 293 1.47 1.18 -31.90
N ALA A 294 0.94 0.25 -32.70
CA ALA A 294 1.75 -0.85 -33.21
C ALA A 294 3.03 -0.28 -33.85
N PRO A 295 4.21 -0.92 -33.64
CA PRO A 295 5.43 -0.47 -34.27
C PRO A 295 5.18 -0.41 -35.81
N SER A 296 5.38 0.76 -36.39
CA SER A 296 5.38 0.92 -37.84
C SER A 296 6.49 0.05 -38.41
N HIS A 297 6.12 -0.99 -39.16
CA HIS A 297 7.02 -1.85 -39.93
C HIS A 297 7.68 -1.06 -41.04
#